data_caa9842253678d7ada4922afa6f36afe
#
_entry.id   caa9842253678d7ada4922afa6f36afe
#
_cell.length_a   1.000
_cell.length_b   1.000
_cell.length_c   1.000
_cell.angle_alpha   90.00
_cell.angle_beta   90.00
_cell.angle_gamma   90.00
#
_symmetry.space_group_name_H-M   'P 1'
#
loop_
_entity.id
_entity.type
_entity.pdbx_description
1 polymer ?
#
loop_
_entity_poly.entity_id
_entity_poly.type
_entity_poly.pdbx_seq_one_letter_code
_entity_poly.pdbx_strand_id
1 'polypeptide(L)'
;MLMPKRVKYRRVQRGRLTGKALRGNTITNGSFGLVATEPAWITSNQIEAARIAMTRYVKRGGKVWIKIFPDKPITEKPAETRMGSGKGSPEYWVAVVKPGRVMFEMDGVTPEQAKEAMRLASHKLPIKCKFVKKADQEVEQ
;
A
#
# COMPACT_ATOMS: atom_id res chain seq x y z
N MET A 1 -5.56 0.55 13.46
CA MET A 1 -4.94 -0.01 12.24
C MET A 1 -5.98 -0.33 11.19
N LEU A 2 -5.58 -0.25 9.94
CA LEU A 2 -6.47 -0.57 8.83
C LEU A 2 -6.74 -2.07 8.79
N MET A 3 -8.03 -2.44 8.82
CA MET A 3 -8.46 -3.82 8.64
C MET A 3 -9.91 -3.83 8.21
N PRO A 4 -10.38 -4.89 7.52
CA PRO A 4 -11.77 -4.97 7.12
C PRO A 4 -12.71 -5.08 8.32
N LYS A 5 -13.86 -4.40 8.24
CA LYS A 5 -14.89 -4.49 9.28
C LYS A 5 -15.59 -5.84 9.25
N ARG A 6 -15.78 -6.40 8.06
CA ARG A 6 -16.39 -7.71 7.86
C ARG A 6 -15.55 -8.51 6.88
N VAL A 7 -15.42 -9.80 7.14
CA VAL A 7 -14.69 -10.71 6.28
C VAL A 7 -15.53 -11.95 6.04
N LYS A 8 -15.71 -12.31 4.78
CA LYS A 8 -16.41 -13.54 4.43
C LYS A 8 -15.65 -14.77 4.95
N TYR A 9 -14.33 -14.73 4.81
CA TYR A 9 -13.44 -15.77 5.34
C TYR A 9 -12.31 -15.12 6.12
N ARG A 10 -12.08 -15.58 7.34
CA ARG A 10 -10.98 -15.07 8.16
C ARG A 10 -9.63 -15.64 7.73
N ARG A 11 -9.64 -16.79 7.08
CA ARG A 11 -8.42 -17.47 6.65
C ARG A 11 -8.47 -17.61 5.14
N VAL A 12 -7.40 -17.19 4.48
CA VAL A 12 -7.30 -17.22 3.03
C VAL A 12 -5.97 -17.87 2.68
N GLN A 13 -5.97 -18.70 1.63
CA GLN A 13 -4.74 -19.30 1.16
C GLN A 13 -3.81 -18.24 0.56
N ARG A 14 -2.51 -18.48 0.66
CA ARG A 14 -1.53 -17.62 0.02
C ARG A 14 -1.71 -17.67 -1.48
N GLY A 15 -1.82 -16.50 -2.10
CA GLY A 15 -1.81 -16.37 -3.54
C GLY A 15 -0.42 -16.14 -4.07
N ARG A 16 -0.29 -16.15 -5.39
CA ARG A 16 0.96 -15.80 -6.06
C ARG A 16 0.98 -14.31 -6.39
N LEU A 17 2.16 -13.71 -6.23
CA LEU A 17 2.38 -12.30 -6.55
C LEU A 17 2.85 -12.18 -8.00
N THR A 18 1.96 -12.49 -8.94
CA THR A 18 2.28 -12.44 -10.37
C THR A 18 1.42 -11.42 -11.09
N GLY A 19 1.91 -10.95 -12.23
CA GLY A 19 1.20 -10.03 -13.10
C GLY A 19 1.40 -8.57 -12.73
N LYS A 20 0.75 -7.70 -13.51
CA LYS A 20 0.77 -6.25 -13.30
C LYS A 20 -0.60 -5.79 -12.83
N ALA A 21 -0.66 -4.62 -12.22
CA ALA A 21 -1.92 -4.04 -11.80
C ALA A 21 -2.74 -3.65 -13.02
N LEU A 22 -3.97 -4.18 -13.13
CA LEU A 22 -4.91 -3.82 -14.17
C LEU A 22 -5.87 -2.72 -13.73
N ARG A 23 -6.04 -2.56 -12.42
CA ARG A 23 -6.86 -1.51 -11.82
C ARG A 23 -6.02 -0.74 -10.80
N GLY A 24 -6.37 0.50 -10.58
CA GLY A 24 -5.64 1.34 -9.64
C GLY A 24 -4.24 1.67 -10.10
N ASN A 25 -4.01 1.69 -11.42
CA ASN A 25 -2.71 2.00 -12.02
C ASN A 25 -2.61 3.45 -12.49
N THR A 26 -3.65 4.27 -12.26
CA THR A 26 -3.66 5.68 -12.62
C THR A 26 -4.02 6.53 -11.41
N ILE A 27 -3.49 7.76 -11.36
CA ILE A 27 -3.83 8.72 -10.31
C ILE A 27 -5.21 9.30 -10.62
N THR A 28 -6.11 9.29 -9.63
CA THR A 28 -7.49 9.75 -9.80
C THR A 28 -7.84 10.97 -8.97
N ASN A 29 -7.47 10.98 -7.69
CA ASN A 29 -7.88 12.04 -6.74
C ASN A 29 -6.86 13.14 -6.59
N GLY A 30 -5.58 12.81 -6.60
CA GLY A 30 -4.51 13.77 -6.36
C GLY A 30 -3.79 14.17 -7.64
N SER A 31 -2.75 14.97 -7.47
CA SER A 31 -1.87 15.38 -8.56
C SER A 31 -0.58 14.57 -8.61
N PHE A 32 -0.26 13.87 -7.54
CA PHE A 32 0.96 13.09 -7.39
C PHE A 32 0.63 11.71 -6.84
N GLY A 33 1.43 10.73 -7.20
CA GLY A 33 1.22 9.36 -6.73
C GLY A 33 2.52 8.63 -6.45
N LEU A 34 2.44 7.68 -5.53
CA LEU A 34 3.52 6.73 -5.25
C LEU A 34 3.09 5.39 -5.81
N VAL A 35 3.86 4.91 -6.79
CA VAL A 35 3.51 3.72 -7.57
C VAL A 35 4.48 2.59 -7.23
N ALA A 36 3.96 1.40 -7.03
CA ALA A 36 4.77 0.21 -6.78
C ALA A 36 5.48 -0.22 -8.07
N THR A 37 6.77 -0.53 -7.96
CA THR A 37 7.55 -1.09 -9.08
C THR A 37 7.82 -2.57 -8.90
N GLU A 38 7.51 -3.12 -7.74
CA GLU A 38 7.69 -4.53 -7.40
C GLU A 38 6.40 -5.07 -6.78
N PRO A 39 6.14 -6.40 -6.90
CA PRO A 39 5.01 -6.98 -6.18
C PRO A 39 5.36 -7.18 -4.70
N ALA A 40 4.38 -7.00 -3.83
CA ALA A 40 4.57 -7.25 -2.40
C ALA A 40 3.26 -7.36 -1.66
N TRP A 41 3.34 -7.93 -0.48
CA TRP A 41 2.30 -7.86 0.54
C TRP A 41 2.70 -6.74 1.50
N ILE A 42 1.87 -5.71 1.58
CA ILE A 42 2.13 -4.54 2.43
C ILE A 42 1.20 -4.62 3.64
N THR A 43 1.79 -4.65 4.84
CA THR A 43 1.01 -4.79 6.07
C THR A 43 0.31 -3.48 6.42
N SER A 44 -0.76 -3.58 7.23
CA SER A 44 -1.46 -2.41 7.71
C SER A 44 -0.54 -1.46 8.49
N ASN A 45 0.43 -2.02 9.23
CA ASN A 45 1.41 -1.20 9.96
C ASN A 45 2.31 -0.41 9.02
N GLN A 46 2.73 -1.02 7.90
CA GLN A 46 3.56 -0.35 6.89
C GLN A 46 2.77 0.76 6.20
N ILE A 47 1.51 0.51 5.86
CA ILE A 47 0.64 1.52 5.24
C ILE A 47 0.48 2.71 6.19
N GLU A 48 0.20 2.45 7.45
CA GLU A 48 0.02 3.51 8.44
C GLU A 48 1.32 4.30 8.66
N ALA A 49 2.46 3.61 8.74
CA ALA A 49 3.76 4.26 8.90
C ALA A 49 4.07 5.18 7.71
N ALA A 50 3.77 4.74 6.50
CA ALA A 50 3.98 5.55 5.29
C ALA A 50 3.06 6.77 5.30
N ARG A 51 1.80 6.60 5.68
CA ARG A 51 0.84 7.71 5.78
C ARG A 51 1.34 8.77 6.78
N ILE A 52 1.78 8.32 7.94
CA ILE A 52 2.29 9.22 8.99
C ILE A 52 3.51 9.99 8.49
N ALA A 53 4.43 9.32 7.80
CA ALA A 53 5.64 9.98 7.27
C ALA A 53 5.27 11.08 6.29
N MET A 54 4.30 10.83 5.39
CA MET A 54 3.84 11.83 4.43
C MET A 54 3.14 13.00 5.12
N THR A 55 2.22 12.72 6.03
CA THR A 55 1.45 13.78 6.68
C THR A 55 2.32 14.66 7.58
N ARG A 56 3.31 14.10 8.23
CA ARG A 56 4.26 14.88 9.03
C ARG A 56 5.06 15.85 8.20
N TYR A 57 5.46 15.44 7.02
CA TYR A 57 6.26 16.28 6.13
C TYR A 57 5.45 17.44 5.55
N VAL A 58 4.24 17.15 5.05
CA VAL A 58 3.42 18.20 4.42
C VAL A 58 2.57 18.97 5.43
N LYS A 59 2.49 18.50 6.66
CA LYS A 59 1.74 19.13 7.75
C LYS A 59 0.28 19.36 7.35
N ARG A 60 -0.25 20.59 7.55
CA ARG A 60 -1.65 20.92 7.32
C ARG A 60 -1.98 21.32 5.88
N GLY A 61 -0.97 21.53 5.05
CA GLY A 61 -1.16 22.09 3.71
C GLY A 61 -1.57 21.09 2.64
N GLY A 62 -1.37 19.80 2.88
CA GLY A 62 -1.60 18.80 1.85
C GLY A 62 -2.72 17.83 2.19
N LYS A 63 -3.18 17.14 1.14
CA LYS A 63 -4.11 16.00 1.27
C LYS A 63 -3.43 14.74 0.83
N VAL A 64 -3.69 13.64 1.55
CA VAL A 64 -3.15 12.33 1.26
C VAL A 64 -4.29 11.32 1.14
N TRP A 65 -4.28 10.53 0.09
CA TRP A 65 -5.23 9.44 -0.11
C TRP A 65 -4.47 8.12 -0.07
N ILE A 66 -4.99 7.16 0.70
CA ILE A 66 -4.51 5.79 0.69
C ILE A 66 -5.34 5.03 -0.31
N LYS A 67 -4.69 4.48 -1.35
CA LYS A 67 -5.38 3.81 -2.47
C LYS A 67 -5.30 2.29 -2.39
N ILE A 68 -4.66 1.75 -1.37
CA ILE A 68 -4.59 0.32 -1.10
C ILE A 68 -5.21 0.03 0.25
N PHE A 69 -5.76 -1.17 0.41
CA PHE A 69 -6.38 -1.56 1.66
C PHE A 69 -5.95 -2.97 2.05
N PRO A 70 -5.59 -3.21 3.31
CA PRO A 70 -5.14 -4.53 3.75
C PRO A 70 -6.34 -5.44 4.02
N ASP A 71 -6.78 -6.14 2.99
CA ASP A 71 -7.95 -7.00 3.05
C ASP A 71 -7.62 -8.49 3.12
N LYS A 72 -6.34 -8.87 3.00
CA LYS A 72 -5.93 -10.27 3.04
C LYS A 72 -5.39 -10.61 4.43
N PRO A 73 -6.00 -11.58 5.12
CA PRO A 73 -5.48 -12.03 6.42
C PRO A 73 -4.28 -12.95 6.24
N ILE A 74 -3.26 -12.76 7.05
CA ILE A 74 -2.09 -13.62 7.09
C ILE A 74 -2.08 -14.33 8.44
N THR A 75 -1.91 -15.65 8.40
CA THR A 75 -1.81 -16.47 9.59
C THR A 75 -0.41 -16.99 9.73
N GLU A 76 0.10 -16.97 10.96
CA GLU A 76 1.37 -17.59 11.28
C GLU A 76 1.10 -18.75 12.22
N LYS A 77 1.85 -19.85 12.03
CA LYS A 77 1.77 -20.96 12.96
C LYS A 77 2.47 -20.53 14.26
N PRO A 78 1.79 -20.68 15.42
CA PRO A 78 2.50 -20.46 16.68
C PRO A 78 3.69 -21.42 16.77
N ALA A 79 4.76 -21.00 17.44
CA ALA A 79 5.96 -21.82 17.59
C ALA A 79 5.67 -23.20 18.22
N GLU A 80 4.60 -23.30 19.01
CA GLU A 80 4.19 -24.51 19.70
C GLU A 80 3.21 -25.39 18.88
N THR A 81 2.78 -24.93 17.70
CA THR A 81 1.81 -25.66 16.90
C THR A 81 2.50 -26.82 16.19
N ARG A 82 2.02 -28.04 16.46
CA ARG A 82 2.51 -29.23 15.78
C ARG A 82 2.00 -29.27 14.35
N MET A 83 2.76 -29.93 13.46
CA MET A 83 2.33 -30.13 12.08
C MET A 83 1.00 -30.86 12.04
N GLY A 84 0.09 -30.37 11.19
CA GLY A 84 -1.22 -30.98 10.99
C GLY A 84 -2.34 -30.40 11.83
N SER A 85 -2.09 -29.45 12.73
CA SER A 85 -3.14 -28.88 13.57
C SER A 85 -3.90 -27.71 12.92
N GLY A 86 -3.77 -27.51 11.59
CA GLY A 86 -4.50 -26.51 10.86
C GLY A 86 -3.90 -25.09 10.93
N LYS A 87 -4.56 -24.14 10.26
CA LYS A 87 -4.11 -22.75 10.26
C LYS A 87 -4.45 -22.08 11.58
N GLY A 88 -3.53 -21.27 12.08
CA GLY A 88 -3.80 -20.42 13.22
C GLY A 88 -4.77 -19.29 12.90
N SER A 89 -5.11 -18.48 13.89
CA SER A 89 -5.95 -17.30 13.71
C SER A 89 -5.21 -16.23 12.89
N PRO A 90 -5.92 -15.37 12.14
CA PRO A 90 -5.26 -14.28 11.45
C PRO A 90 -4.55 -13.36 12.45
N GLU A 91 -3.26 -13.10 12.21
CA GLU A 91 -2.46 -12.25 13.09
C GLU A 91 -2.34 -10.83 12.56
N TYR A 92 -2.37 -10.66 11.25
CA TYR A 92 -2.27 -9.34 10.65
C TYR A 92 -2.88 -9.35 9.25
N TRP A 93 -3.07 -8.16 8.73
CA TRP A 93 -3.72 -7.96 7.42
C TRP A 93 -2.75 -7.30 6.47
N VAL A 94 -2.82 -7.68 5.20
CA VAL A 94 -1.94 -7.14 4.16
C VAL A 94 -2.74 -6.73 2.94
N ALA A 95 -2.23 -5.74 2.22
CA ALA A 95 -2.67 -5.41 0.87
C ALA A 95 -1.77 -6.14 -0.11
N VAL A 96 -2.36 -6.82 -1.08
CA VAL A 96 -1.62 -7.46 -2.17
C VAL A 96 -1.40 -6.42 -3.25
N VAL A 97 -0.15 -6.04 -3.47
CA VAL A 97 0.20 -4.97 -4.40
C VAL A 97 0.99 -5.55 -5.56
N LYS A 98 0.59 -5.20 -6.78
CA LYS A 98 1.27 -5.61 -8.01
C LYS A 98 1.99 -4.41 -8.63
N PRO A 99 3.05 -4.64 -9.44
CA PRO A 99 3.73 -3.54 -10.11
C PRO A 99 2.77 -2.67 -10.91
N GLY A 100 2.93 -1.36 -10.83
CA GLY A 100 2.06 -0.39 -11.49
C GLY A 100 0.93 0.13 -10.62
N ARG A 101 0.70 -0.45 -9.45
CA ARG A 101 -0.38 -0.01 -8.56
C ARG A 101 -0.03 1.32 -7.91
N VAL A 102 -0.95 2.30 -8.01
CA VAL A 102 -0.85 3.54 -7.26
C VAL A 102 -1.26 3.24 -5.82
N MET A 103 -0.32 3.38 -4.89
CA MET A 103 -0.54 3.06 -3.48
C MET A 103 -1.03 4.26 -2.68
N PHE A 104 -0.48 5.43 -2.97
CA PHE A 104 -0.83 6.67 -2.29
C PHE A 104 -0.94 7.79 -3.31
N GLU A 105 -1.81 8.75 -3.03
CA GLU A 105 -1.94 9.96 -3.83
C GLU A 105 -1.82 11.17 -2.92
N MET A 106 -1.38 12.29 -3.47
CA MET A 106 -1.19 13.53 -2.74
C MET A 106 -1.57 14.72 -3.59
N ASP A 107 -2.08 15.78 -2.93
CA ASP A 107 -2.40 17.03 -3.59
C ASP A 107 -2.26 18.19 -2.59
N GLY A 108 -2.36 19.43 -3.09
CA GLY A 108 -2.29 20.61 -2.24
C GLY A 108 -0.89 21.01 -1.83
N VAL A 109 0.15 20.46 -2.48
CA VAL A 109 1.56 20.77 -2.19
C VAL A 109 2.32 20.95 -3.50
N THR A 110 3.52 21.51 -3.41
CA THR A 110 4.39 21.65 -4.59
C THR A 110 4.94 20.28 -5.01
N PRO A 111 5.34 20.14 -6.29
CA PRO A 111 5.95 18.87 -6.73
C PRO A 111 7.17 18.45 -5.90
N GLU A 112 7.99 19.41 -5.48
CA GLU A 112 9.17 19.13 -4.67
C GLU A 112 8.79 18.61 -3.30
N GLN A 113 7.79 19.21 -2.67
CA GLN A 113 7.28 18.76 -1.37
C GLN A 113 6.67 17.36 -1.47
N ALA A 114 5.88 17.11 -2.53
CA ALA A 114 5.26 15.81 -2.75
C ALA A 114 6.31 14.72 -2.96
N LYS A 115 7.33 15.02 -3.77
CA LYS A 115 8.41 14.07 -4.05
C LYS A 115 9.15 13.69 -2.78
N GLU A 116 9.49 14.67 -1.94
CA GLU A 116 10.19 14.40 -0.69
C GLU A 116 9.32 13.64 0.30
N ALA A 117 8.05 14.02 0.44
CA ALA A 117 7.12 13.32 1.32
C ALA A 117 6.98 11.86 0.92
N MET A 118 6.86 11.59 -0.38
CA MET A 118 6.71 10.22 -0.88
C MET A 118 8.02 9.43 -0.78
N ARG A 119 9.17 10.10 -0.88
CA ARG A 119 10.44 9.44 -0.62
C ARG A 119 10.51 8.94 0.82
N LEU A 120 10.08 9.77 1.77
CA LEU A 120 10.04 9.37 3.19
C LEU A 120 9.06 8.22 3.40
N ALA A 121 7.91 8.25 2.73
CA ALA A 121 6.93 7.16 2.80
C ALA A 121 7.50 5.86 2.24
N SER A 122 8.22 5.93 1.13
CA SER A 122 8.77 4.74 0.49
C SER A 122 9.73 3.98 1.40
N HIS A 123 10.43 4.68 2.30
CA HIS A 123 11.32 4.04 3.26
C HIS A 123 10.57 3.18 4.29
N LYS A 124 9.28 3.37 4.45
CA LYS A 124 8.43 2.58 5.35
C LYS A 124 7.80 1.37 4.66
N LEU A 125 7.96 1.27 3.35
CA LEU A 125 7.40 0.18 2.56
C LEU A 125 8.48 -0.84 2.21
N PRO A 126 8.09 -2.13 2.03
CA PRO A 126 9.07 -3.20 1.79
C PRO A 126 9.53 -3.31 0.35
N ILE A 127 9.12 -2.40 -0.53
CA ILE A 127 9.37 -2.48 -1.97
C ILE A 127 9.88 -1.16 -2.51
N LYS A 128 10.46 -1.23 -3.70
CA LYS A 128 10.82 -0.04 -4.45
C LYS A 128 9.58 0.61 -5.03
N CYS A 129 9.57 1.93 -5.01
CA CYS A 129 8.44 2.73 -5.44
C CYS A 129 8.91 3.82 -6.39
N LYS A 130 7.96 4.34 -7.17
CA LYS A 130 8.22 5.41 -8.14
C LYS A 130 7.28 6.57 -7.86
N PHE A 131 7.82 7.79 -7.84
CA PHE A 131 7.03 9.00 -7.76
C PHE A 131 6.52 9.35 -9.16
N VAL A 132 5.22 9.61 -9.28
CA VAL A 132 4.58 9.90 -10.57
C VAL A 132 3.70 11.13 -10.42
N LYS A 133 3.70 11.98 -11.45
CA LYS A 133 2.79 13.12 -11.56
C LYS A 133 1.62 12.73 -12.45
N LYS A 134 0.41 13.14 -12.07
CA LYS A 134 -0.79 12.86 -12.87
C LYS A 134 -0.68 13.44 -14.27
N ALA A 135 -0.12 14.63 -14.39
CA ALA A 135 0.07 15.29 -15.69
C ALA A 135 0.90 14.43 -16.64
N ASP A 136 1.95 13.76 -16.13
CA ASP A 136 2.79 12.89 -16.95
C ASP A 136 2.04 11.63 -17.40
N GLN A 137 1.17 11.09 -16.55
CA GLN A 137 0.35 9.94 -16.92
C GLN A 137 -0.65 10.29 -18.03
N GLU A 138 -1.23 11.48 -17.98
CA GLU A 138 -2.19 11.93 -19.00
C GLU A 138 -1.53 12.09 -20.37
N VAL A 139 -0.26 12.47 -20.40
CA VAL A 139 0.48 12.64 -21.67
C VAL A 139 0.81 11.29 -22.30
N GLU A 140 1.03 10.26 -21.50
CA GLU A 140 1.40 8.92 -21.99
C GLU A 140 0.22 8.12 -22.53
N GLN A 141 -1.00 8.58 -22.34
CA GLN A 141 -2.21 7.89 -22.82
C GLN A 141 -2.58 8.24 -24.26
#